data_561792633c13790b30ea348ff906e194
#
_entry.id   561792633c13790b30ea348ff906e194
#
_cell.length_a   1.000
_cell.length_b   1.000
_cell.length_c   1.000
_cell.angle_alpha   90.00
_cell.angle_beta   90.00
_cell.angle_gamma   90.00
#
_symmetry.space_group_name_H-M   'P 1'
#
loop_
_entity.id
_entity.type
_entity.pdbx_description
1 polymer ?
#
loop_
_entity_poly.entity_id
_entity_poly.type
_entity_poly.pdbx_seq_one_letter_code
_entity_poly.pdbx_strand_id
1 'polypeptide(L)'
;MRVHQICFAATPGDAMTNQTLEIDARLRAWGFETCIYAQHIAPELASRVRPDCDYLPHLHAEEDLLIYHYGLYTPSVRYFQAAHGRRLFVYHNITPASYFRGWSRELELLCDIGRRTLPSLTGCDLAIGDSEYNRQELVAAGFSGEKTDVLPLFSQQSLFEAVPVDQALLERLQAEGTVNFLTVGRVAPNKAIEDVIRIFYVYHRAINPRSRLYLVGPHHVPAYSTALEALVANLGLGDAVRFPGRALGGTLKAYYQAADLYLCASRHEGFCAPLVESMYFGLPILARRAAAVPETLGGAGVLFTRPSYAEVAEMAHLLLTDQALRTQVIARQRERLEDLAPLHIEARLQHILARLGVLPA
;
A
#
# COMPACT_ATOMS: atom_id res chain seq x y z
N MET A 1 20.19 -6.77 23.40
CA MET A 1 19.18 -7.20 22.44
C MET A 1 19.25 -6.29 21.22
N ARG A 2 19.41 -6.84 20.06
CA ARG A 2 19.31 -6.16 18.76
C ARG A 2 17.98 -6.48 18.12
N VAL A 3 17.52 -5.59 17.28
CA VAL A 3 16.31 -5.83 16.46
C VAL A 3 16.71 -5.84 14.99
N HIS A 4 16.48 -6.96 14.34
CA HIS A 4 16.77 -7.17 12.93
C HIS A 4 15.47 -7.14 12.13
N GLN A 5 15.46 -6.47 11.00
CA GLN A 5 14.33 -6.47 10.08
C GLN A 5 14.77 -7.04 8.73
N ILE A 6 14.05 -8.00 8.19
CA ILE A 6 14.32 -8.54 6.83
C ILE A 6 13.09 -8.28 5.96
N CYS A 7 13.31 -7.73 4.76
CA CYS A 7 12.29 -7.56 3.73
C CYS A 7 12.79 -8.04 2.37
N PHE A 8 11.87 -8.25 1.41
CA PHE A 8 12.21 -8.65 0.05
C PHE A 8 13.00 -7.58 -0.69
N ALA A 9 12.50 -6.37 -0.66
CA ALA A 9 13.12 -5.23 -1.35
C ALA A 9 13.03 -3.97 -0.50
N ALA A 10 14.08 -3.17 -0.54
CA ALA A 10 14.13 -1.82 0.01
C ALA A 10 14.11 -0.82 -1.15
N THR A 11 12.94 -0.24 -1.41
CA THR A 11 12.69 0.66 -2.54
C THR A 11 11.91 1.87 -2.05
N PRO A 12 12.42 3.12 -2.24
CA PRO A 12 11.72 4.32 -1.77
C PRO A 12 10.27 4.39 -2.30
N GLY A 13 9.30 4.74 -1.44
CA GLY A 13 7.88 4.85 -1.81
C GLY A 13 7.12 3.52 -1.96
N ASP A 14 7.77 2.38 -1.73
CA ASP A 14 7.06 1.11 -1.56
C ASP A 14 6.51 0.99 -0.14
N ALA A 15 5.26 0.54 0.00
CA ALA A 15 4.56 0.52 1.30
C ALA A 15 5.26 -0.36 2.35
N MET A 16 5.76 -1.54 1.97
CA MET A 16 6.52 -2.42 2.87
C MET A 16 7.83 -1.76 3.30
N THR A 17 8.56 -1.15 2.36
CA THR A 17 9.79 -0.42 2.66
C THR A 17 9.53 0.73 3.63
N ASN A 18 8.48 1.53 3.37
CA ASN A 18 8.11 2.64 4.25
C ASN A 18 7.78 2.13 5.66
N GLN A 19 7.01 1.06 5.79
CA GLN A 19 6.69 0.44 7.08
C GLN A 19 7.96 -0.05 7.81
N THR A 20 8.87 -0.71 7.10
CA THR A 20 10.15 -1.17 7.65
C THR A 20 10.97 0.01 8.21
N LEU A 21 11.05 1.10 7.46
CA LEU A 21 11.80 2.31 7.85
C LEU A 21 11.13 3.04 9.03
N GLU A 22 9.80 3.08 9.09
CA GLU A 22 9.03 3.69 10.18
C GLU A 22 9.19 2.89 11.48
N ILE A 23 9.17 1.55 11.40
CA ILE A 23 9.44 0.68 12.56
C ILE A 23 10.89 0.88 13.03
N ASP A 24 11.86 0.92 12.12
CA ASP A 24 13.29 1.14 12.45
C ASP A 24 13.49 2.48 13.19
N ALA A 25 12.87 3.54 12.69
CA ALA A 25 13.00 4.87 13.30
C ALA A 25 12.48 4.89 14.75
N ARG A 26 11.35 4.24 15.04
CA ARG A 26 10.79 4.15 16.40
C ARG A 26 11.63 3.28 17.30
N LEU A 27 12.06 2.12 16.81
CA LEU A 27 12.94 1.23 17.59
C LEU A 27 14.24 1.95 18.00
N ARG A 28 14.85 2.73 17.09
CA ARG A 28 16.02 3.56 17.41
C ARG A 28 15.70 4.65 18.43
N ALA A 29 14.55 5.31 18.28
CA ALA A 29 14.09 6.32 19.24
C ALA A 29 13.86 5.74 20.64
N TRP A 30 13.48 4.45 20.73
CA TRP A 30 13.34 3.72 22.00
C TRP A 30 14.67 3.10 22.51
N GLY A 31 15.80 3.38 21.84
CA GLY A 31 17.14 2.98 22.28
C GLY A 31 17.58 1.58 21.82
N PHE A 32 16.89 0.95 20.89
CA PHE A 32 17.32 -0.33 20.32
C PHE A 32 18.43 -0.15 19.28
N GLU A 33 19.38 -1.08 19.27
CA GLU A 33 20.29 -1.27 18.15
C GLU A 33 19.55 -2.03 17.05
N THR A 34 19.43 -1.42 15.86
CA THR A 34 18.63 -1.99 14.77
C THR A 34 19.42 -2.17 13.49
N CYS A 35 19.04 -3.17 12.69
CA CYS A 35 19.60 -3.40 11.37
C CYS A 35 18.53 -3.87 10.40
N ILE A 36 18.50 -3.29 9.19
CA ILE A 36 17.58 -3.67 8.11
C ILE A 36 18.37 -4.44 7.05
N TYR A 37 17.77 -5.51 6.55
CA TYR A 37 18.33 -6.35 5.50
C TYR A 37 17.32 -6.56 4.38
N ALA A 38 17.79 -6.58 3.13
CA ALA A 38 16.94 -6.86 1.98
C ALA A 38 17.70 -7.62 0.88
N GLN A 39 16.96 -8.39 0.07
CA GLN A 39 17.50 -9.06 -1.10
C GLN A 39 17.77 -8.07 -2.23
N HIS A 40 16.90 -7.09 -2.40
CA HIS A 40 17.03 -6.03 -3.41
C HIS A 40 17.08 -4.67 -2.72
N ILE A 41 18.13 -3.90 -2.99
CA ILE A 41 18.35 -2.60 -2.33
C ILE A 41 18.48 -1.52 -3.40
N ALA A 42 17.57 -0.55 -3.37
CA ALA A 42 17.71 0.64 -4.21
C ALA A 42 18.94 1.48 -3.77
N PRO A 43 19.68 2.09 -4.71
CA PRO A 43 20.89 2.84 -4.41
C PRO A 43 20.70 3.90 -3.31
N GLU A 44 19.54 4.54 -3.27
CA GLU A 44 19.18 5.58 -2.30
C GLU A 44 19.11 5.07 -0.85
N LEU A 45 18.94 3.75 -0.67
CA LEU A 45 18.84 3.10 0.64
C LEU A 45 20.08 2.28 1.02
N ALA A 46 21.10 2.23 0.17
CA ALA A 46 22.30 1.42 0.38
C ALA A 46 23.10 1.78 1.66
N SER A 47 22.97 3.02 2.17
CA SER A 47 23.57 3.44 3.44
C SER A 47 22.79 2.98 4.69
N ARG A 48 21.53 2.57 4.53
CA ARG A 48 20.61 2.21 5.63
C ARG A 48 20.25 0.73 5.68
N VAL A 49 20.39 0.03 4.56
CA VAL A 49 19.95 -1.37 4.39
C VAL A 49 21.12 -2.22 3.92
N ARG A 50 21.28 -3.38 4.47
CA ARG A 50 22.35 -4.36 4.14
C ARG A 50 21.77 -5.52 3.31
N PRO A 51 22.64 -6.25 2.56
CA PRO A 51 22.23 -7.51 1.92
C PRO A 51 21.65 -8.49 2.95
N ASP A 52 20.63 -9.24 2.57
CA ASP A 52 19.98 -10.19 3.49
C ASP A 52 20.90 -11.31 4.00
N CYS A 53 21.92 -11.69 3.22
CA CYS A 53 22.96 -12.64 3.66
C CYS A 53 23.80 -12.13 4.84
N ASP A 54 23.89 -10.83 5.08
CA ASP A 54 24.62 -10.26 6.22
C ASP A 54 23.92 -10.53 7.56
N TYR A 55 22.69 -11.07 7.54
CA TYR A 55 22.00 -11.54 8.74
C TYR A 55 22.54 -12.89 9.26
N LEU A 56 23.20 -13.69 8.43
CA LEU A 56 23.66 -15.05 8.79
C LEU A 56 24.42 -15.16 10.13
N PRO A 57 25.33 -14.23 10.51
CA PRO A 57 26.01 -14.29 11.81
C PRO A 57 25.08 -14.15 13.02
N HIS A 58 23.86 -13.68 12.84
CA HIS A 58 22.87 -13.42 13.91
C HIS A 58 21.84 -14.55 14.08
N LEU A 59 21.88 -15.59 13.25
CA LEU A 59 20.92 -16.70 13.29
C LEU A 59 20.76 -17.35 14.66
N HIS A 60 21.83 -17.45 15.44
CA HIS A 60 21.89 -18.11 16.73
C HIS A 60 21.82 -17.15 17.93
N ALA A 61 21.51 -15.87 17.70
CA ALA A 61 21.40 -14.86 18.76
C ALA A 61 20.05 -14.99 19.47
N GLU A 62 19.99 -15.78 20.55
CA GLU A 62 18.75 -16.08 21.29
C GLU A 62 18.09 -14.86 21.91
N GLU A 63 18.85 -13.81 22.24
CA GLU A 63 18.33 -12.58 22.87
C GLU A 63 17.81 -11.56 21.86
N ASP A 64 18.03 -11.76 20.55
CA ASP A 64 17.66 -10.79 19.52
C ASP A 64 16.22 -11.01 19.04
N LEU A 65 15.64 -9.95 18.46
CA LEU A 65 14.36 -9.99 17.77
C LEU A 65 14.59 -9.96 16.26
N LEU A 66 13.98 -10.89 15.54
CA LEU A 66 13.86 -10.83 14.08
C LEU A 66 12.43 -10.47 13.69
N ILE A 67 12.27 -9.34 13.00
CA ILE A 67 11.05 -8.92 12.33
C ILE A 67 11.17 -9.28 10.85
N TYR A 68 10.28 -10.14 10.35
CA TYR A 68 10.31 -10.58 8.96
C TYR A 68 9.09 -10.06 8.19
N HIS A 69 9.35 -9.15 7.25
CA HIS A 69 8.33 -8.54 6.39
C HIS A 69 8.05 -9.42 5.17
N TYR A 70 6.83 -9.93 5.05
CA TYR A 70 6.46 -10.92 4.05
C TYR A 70 5.29 -10.47 3.19
N GLY A 71 5.55 -10.15 1.94
CA GLY A 71 4.55 -9.78 0.93
C GLY A 71 4.73 -10.51 -0.40
N LEU A 72 5.78 -11.33 -0.51
CA LEU A 72 6.11 -12.17 -1.66
C LEU A 72 7.09 -13.26 -1.20
N TYR A 73 7.12 -14.41 -1.91
CA TYR A 73 8.13 -15.42 -1.63
C TYR A 73 9.55 -14.90 -1.89
N THR A 74 10.45 -15.18 -0.93
CA THR A 74 11.88 -14.92 -1.06
C THR A 74 12.65 -16.01 -0.34
N PRO A 75 13.85 -16.42 -0.85
CA PRO A 75 14.72 -17.36 -0.16
C PRO A 75 15.11 -16.98 1.27
N SER A 76 15.06 -15.68 1.62
CA SER A 76 15.34 -15.18 2.98
C SER A 76 14.36 -15.71 4.04
N VAL A 77 13.23 -16.31 3.63
CA VAL A 77 12.31 -17.02 4.54
C VAL A 77 13.04 -18.09 5.37
N ARG A 78 14.11 -18.67 4.84
CA ARG A 78 14.94 -19.67 5.55
C ARG A 78 15.66 -19.07 6.75
N TYR A 79 16.05 -17.80 6.70
CA TYR A 79 16.64 -17.11 7.85
C TYR A 79 15.63 -16.96 8.98
N PHE A 80 14.39 -16.60 8.63
CA PHE A 80 13.31 -16.50 9.61
C PHE A 80 12.98 -17.85 10.26
N GLN A 81 12.96 -18.92 9.46
CA GLN A 81 12.70 -20.27 9.98
C GLN A 81 13.84 -20.79 10.88
N ALA A 82 15.10 -20.42 10.58
CA ALA A 82 16.29 -20.88 11.28
C ALA A 82 16.72 -19.99 12.46
N ALA A 83 16.14 -18.79 12.61
CA ALA A 83 16.49 -17.88 13.68
C ALA A 83 16.08 -18.44 15.06
N HIS A 84 17.01 -18.37 16.04
CA HIS A 84 16.82 -18.87 17.40
C HIS A 84 16.22 -17.83 18.35
N GLY A 85 16.36 -16.53 18.05
CA GLY A 85 15.78 -15.45 18.83
C GLY A 85 14.26 -15.34 18.67
N ARG A 86 13.69 -14.27 19.26
CA ARG A 86 12.26 -13.97 19.09
C ARG A 86 11.94 -13.63 17.64
N ARG A 87 10.79 -14.09 17.15
CA ARG A 87 10.39 -13.93 15.74
C ARG A 87 9.02 -13.28 15.64
N LEU A 88 9.01 -12.06 15.08
CA LEU A 88 7.80 -11.34 14.68
C LEU A 88 7.61 -11.48 13.17
N PHE A 89 6.51 -12.07 12.76
CA PHE A 89 6.12 -12.19 11.35
C PHE A 89 5.18 -11.05 10.96
N VAL A 90 5.54 -10.25 9.96
CA VAL A 90 4.72 -9.14 9.43
C VAL A 90 4.22 -9.50 8.05
N TYR A 91 2.93 -9.71 7.92
CA TYR A 91 2.28 -10.12 6.68
C TYR A 91 1.67 -8.92 5.96
N HIS A 92 2.33 -8.51 4.86
CA HIS A 92 1.91 -7.39 4.01
C HIS A 92 0.95 -7.79 2.89
N ASN A 93 0.32 -8.93 3.00
CA ASN A 93 -0.54 -9.57 2.02
C ASN A 93 0.21 -10.08 0.77
N ILE A 94 -0.08 -11.29 0.36
CA ILE A 94 0.36 -11.83 -0.92
C ILE A 94 -0.82 -11.86 -1.87
N THR A 95 -0.74 -11.09 -2.94
CA THR A 95 -1.74 -11.08 -4.00
C THR A 95 -1.98 -12.50 -4.52
N PRO A 96 -3.22 -13.00 -4.64
CA PRO A 96 -3.49 -14.31 -5.21
C PRO A 96 -2.86 -14.47 -6.61
N ALA A 97 -2.16 -15.57 -6.83
CA ALA A 97 -1.41 -15.84 -8.06
C ALA A 97 -2.26 -15.73 -9.34
N SER A 98 -3.57 -16.02 -9.22
CA SER A 98 -4.52 -15.94 -10.33
C SER A 98 -4.59 -14.57 -11.00
N TYR A 99 -4.29 -13.49 -10.28
CA TYR A 99 -4.24 -12.14 -10.87
C TYR A 99 -3.10 -11.98 -11.88
N PHE A 100 -2.00 -12.71 -11.69
CA PHE A 100 -0.82 -12.61 -12.56
C PHE A 100 -0.84 -13.65 -13.71
N ARG A 101 -1.80 -14.57 -13.71
CA ARG A 101 -1.92 -15.58 -14.77
C ARG A 101 -2.11 -14.94 -16.13
N GLY A 102 -1.24 -15.31 -17.08
CA GLY A 102 -1.22 -14.72 -18.42
C GLY A 102 -0.52 -13.35 -18.52
N TRP A 103 -0.13 -12.74 -17.40
CA TRP A 103 0.54 -11.44 -17.37
C TRP A 103 2.01 -11.54 -16.96
N SER A 104 2.32 -12.32 -15.91
CA SER A 104 3.69 -12.51 -15.41
C SER A 104 3.80 -13.88 -14.76
N ARG A 105 4.49 -14.81 -15.44
CA ARG A 105 4.75 -16.15 -14.91
C ARG A 105 5.56 -16.13 -13.63
N GLU A 106 6.51 -15.23 -13.53
CA GLU A 106 7.35 -15.06 -12.35
C GLU A 106 6.51 -14.66 -11.13
N LEU A 107 5.72 -13.59 -11.23
CA LEU A 107 4.88 -13.12 -10.13
C LEU A 107 3.79 -14.15 -9.77
N GLU A 108 3.19 -14.83 -10.77
CA GLU A 108 2.27 -15.94 -10.53
C GLU A 108 2.93 -17.01 -9.65
N LEU A 109 4.15 -17.43 -10.00
CA LEU A 109 4.88 -18.46 -9.25
C LEU A 109 5.29 -17.99 -7.85
N LEU A 110 5.87 -16.79 -7.73
CA LEU A 110 6.33 -16.26 -6.45
C LEU A 110 5.15 -16.04 -5.47
N CYS A 111 4.01 -15.58 -5.96
CA CYS A 111 2.80 -15.43 -5.14
C CYS A 111 2.23 -16.79 -4.72
N ASP A 112 2.19 -17.78 -5.63
CA ASP A 112 1.70 -19.14 -5.31
C ASP A 112 2.59 -19.81 -4.26
N ILE A 113 3.91 -19.81 -4.47
CA ILE A 113 4.87 -20.35 -3.50
C ILE A 113 4.76 -19.61 -2.16
N GLY A 114 4.67 -18.27 -2.19
CA GLY A 114 4.56 -17.46 -0.99
C GLY A 114 3.36 -17.83 -0.13
N ARG A 115 2.18 -17.98 -0.74
CA ARG A 115 0.97 -18.41 -0.02
C ARG A 115 1.07 -19.83 0.51
N ARG A 116 1.65 -20.76 -0.26
CA ARG A 116 1.88 -22.16 0.17
C ARG A 116 2.91 -22.28 1.29
N THR A 117 3.81 -21.32 1.42
CA THR A 117 4.83 -21.30 2.48
C THR A 117 4.25 -20.85 3.83
N LEU A 118 3.16 -20.06 3.86
CA LEU A 118 2.57 -19.51 5.10
C LEU A 118 2.38 -20.56 6.21
N PRO A 119 1.82 -21.77 5.97
CA PRO A 119 1.64 -22.77 7.04
C PRO A 119 2.96 -23.21 7.71
N SER A 120 4.10 -23.12 7.02
CA SER A 120 5.41 -23.47 7.60
C SER A 120 6.00 -22.38 8.50
N LEU A 121 5.37 -21.21 8.59
CA LEU A 121 5.81 -20.06 9.37
C LEU A 121 5.03 -19.87 10.68
N THR A 122 4.07 -20.75 10.97
CA THR A 122 3.20 -20.68 12.15
C THR A 122 3.93 -20.84 13.48
N GLY A 123 5.17 -21.35 13.48
CA GLY A 123 6.00 -21.51 14.66
C GLY A 123 6.67 -20.22 15.16
N CYS A 124 6.32 -19.04 14.65
CA CYS A 124 6.80 -17.76 15.17
C CYS A 124 6.15 -17.40 16.52
N ASP A 125 6.73 -16.44 17.23
CA ASP A 125 6.22 -16.03 18.54
C ASP A 125 4.97 -15.18 18.40
N LEU A 126 4.92 -14.28 17.39
CA LEU A 126 3.78 -13.46 17.05
C LEU A 126 3.74 -13.20 15.54
N ALA A 127 2.55 -13.12 14.95
CA ALA A 127 2.33 -12.73 13.58
C ALA A 127 1.36 -11.54 13.52
N ILE A 128 1.63 -10.58 12.65
CA ILE A 128 0.77 -9.41 12.48
C ILE A 128 0.44 -9.19 11.01
N GLY A 129 -0.75 -8.69 10.74
CA GLY A 129 -1.17 -8.23 9.42
C GLY A 129 -1.38 -6.72 9.39
N ASP A 130 -1.30 -6.10 8.21
CA ASP A 130 -1.56 -4.66 8.04
C ASP A 130 -3.04 -4.30 8.26
N SER A 131 -3.92 -5.31 8.31
CA SER A 131 -5.37 -5.20 8.46
C SER A 131 -5.95 -6.46 9.10
N GLU A 132 -7.18 -6.37 9.58
CA GLU A 132 -7.93 -7.55 10.04
C GLU A 132 -8.13 -8.55 8.90
N TYR A 133 -8.32 -8.06 7.66
CA TYR A 133 -8.34 -8.92 6.47
C TYR A 133 -7.06 -9.76 6.35
N ASN A 134 -5.90 -9.17 6.52
CA ASN A 134 -4.60 -9.87 6.50
C ASN A 134 -4.46 -10.84 7.68
N ARG A 135 -4.90 -10.42 8.88
CA ARG A 135 -4.88 -11.28 10.07
C ARG A 135 -5.74 -12.52 9.88
N GLN A 136 -6.92 -12.38 9.27
CA GLN A 136 -7.79 -13.52 8.94
C GLN A 136 -7.15 -14.47 7.92
N GLU A 137 -6.42 -13.97 6.93
CA GLU A 137 -5.64 -14.82 6.02
C GLU A 137 -4.54 -15.61 6.76
N LEU A 138 -3.88 -15.01 7.77
CA LEU A 138 -2.93 -15.72 8.62
C LEU A 138 -3.61 -16.84 9.44
N VAL A 139 -4.73 -16.54 10.07
CA VAL A 139 -5.50 -17.56 10.82
C VAL A 139 -5.96 -18.69 9.90
N ALA A 140 -6.44 -18.37 8.70
CA ALA A 140 -6.83 -19.36 7.70
C ALA A 140 -5.64 -20.21 7.21
N ALA A 141 -4.41 -19.67 7.26
CA ALA A 141 -3.17 -20.39 6.95
C ALA A 141 -2.64 -21.23 8.12
N GLY A 142 -3.32 -21.23 9.30
CA GLY A 142 -2.98 -22.07 10.44
C GLY A 142 -2.27 -21.35 11.59
N PHE A 143 -2.08 -20.02 11.55
CA PHE A 143 -1.56 -19.26 12.69
C PHE A 143 -2.60 -19.23 13.81
N SER A 144 -2.16 -19.36 15.06
CA SER A 144 -3.06 -19.23 16.23
C SER A 144 -3.64 -17.81 16.31
N GLY A 145 -4.96 -17.70 16.50
CA GLY A 145 -5.62 -16.41 16.70
C GLY A 145 -5.06 -15.61 17.87
N GLU A 146 -4.61 -16.28 18.94
CA GLU A 146 -3.99 -15.65 20.12
C GLU A 146 -2.58 -15.12 19.83
N LYS A 147 -1.91 -15.69 18.82
CA LYS A 147 -0.58 -15.28 18.35
C LYS A 147 -0.67 -14.43 17.09
N THR A 148 -1.82 -13.84 16.81
CA THR A 148 -1.99 -12.91 15.71
C THR A 148 -2.47 -11.55 16.18
N ASP A 149 -2.10 -10.49 15.47
CA ASP A 149 -2.53 -9.11 15.75
C ASP A 149 -2.59 -8.30 14.46
N VAL A 150 -3.01 -7.03 14.57
CA VAL A 150 -3.06 -6.07 13.46
C VAL A 150 -2.18 -4.88 13.78
N LEU A 151 -1.30 -4.51 12.85
CA LEU A 151 -0.56 -3.26 12.86
C LEU A 151 -0.80 -2.54 11.53
N PRO A 152 -1.68 -1.53 11.46
CA PRO A 152 -1.85 -0.73 10.26
C PRO A 152 -0.54 -0.11 9.78
N LEU A 153 -0.45 0.19 8.49
CA LEU A 153 0.72 0.88 7.97
C LEU A 153 0.79 2.30 8.55
N PHE A 154 1.99 2.73 8.91
CA PHE A 154 2.23 4.14 9.27
C PHE A 154 1.92 5.04 8.09
N SER A 155 1.13 6.08 8.34
CA SER A 155 0.80 7.06 7.30
C SER A 155 2.03 7.88 6.92
N GLN A 156 2.09 8.31 5.66
CA GLN A 156 3.18 9.15 5.14
C GLN A 156 2.95 10.65 5.38
N GLN A 157 2.06 11.03 6.32
CA GLN A 157 1.70 12.44 6.58
C GLN A 157 2.93 13.29 6.89
N SER A 158 3.77 12.85 7.83
CA SER A 158 4.99 13.56 8.21
C SER A 158 5.95 13.76 7.05
N LEU A 159 6.03 12.79 6.14
CA LEU A 159 6.84 12.91 4.92
C LEU A 159 6.26 13.98 3.99
N PHE A 160 4.94 13.99 3.79
CA PHE A 160 4.28 15.01 2.98
C PHE A 160 4.39 16.41 3.58
N GLU A 161 4.38 16.53 4.91
CA GLU A 161 4.61 17.81 5.62
C GLU A 161 6.04 18.32 5.42
N ALA A 162 7.03 17.44 5.54
CA ALA A 162 8.44 17.80 5.46
C ALA A 162 8.92 18.14 4.04
N VAL A 163 8.25 17.65 2.99
CA VAL A 163 8.68 17.83 1.61
C VAL A 163 7.89 18.94 0.93
N PRO A 164 8.55 19.97 0.32
CA PRO A 164 7.84 20.98 -0.47
C PRO A 164 7.17 20.35 -1.69
N VAL A 165 6.03 20.91 -2.09
CA VAL A 165 5.34 20.49 -3.31
C VAL A 165 6.15 20.88 -4.55
N ASP A 166 6.08 20.06 -5.59
CA ASP A 166 6.54 20.41 -6.95
C ASP A 166 5.58 21.46 -7.53
N GLN A 167 5.90 22.73 -7.26
CA GLN A 167 5.03 23.86 -7.58
C GLN A 167 4.80 24.01 -9.08
N ALA A 168 5.84 23.79 -9.89
CA ALA A 168 5.73 23.88 -11.35
C ALA A 168 4.81 22.81 -11.94
N LEU A 169 4.85 21.59 -11.40
CA LEU A 169 3.92 20.54 -11.78
C LEU A 169 2.50 20.88 -11.33
N LEU A 170 2.32 21.32 -10.08
CA LEU A 170 1.01 21.66 -9.53
C LEU A 170 0.31 22.74 -10.37
N GLU A 171 1.00 23.83 -10.68
CA GLU A 171 0.48 24.92 -11.51
C GLU A 171 0.11 24.44 -12.91
N ARG A 172 0.92 23.57 -13.53
CA ARG A 172 0.59 22.98 -14.82
C ARG A 172 -0.66 22.12 -14.78
N LEU A 173 -0.82 21.27 -13.74
CA LEU A 173 -1.98 20.41 -13.59
C LEU A 173 -3.28 21.22 -13.35
N GLN A 174 -3.18 22.33 -12.62
CA GLN A 174 -4.32 23.23 -12.32
C GLN A 174 -4.68 24.15 -13.49
N ALA A 175 -3.67 24.60 -14.27
CA ALA A 175 -3.88 25.52 -15.40
C ALA A 175 -4.76 24.93 -16.50
N GLU A 176 -4.90 23.61 -16.59
CA GLU A 176 -5.74 22.94 -17.58
C GLU A 176 -7.25 23.16 -17.31
N GLY A 177 -7.64 23.52 -16.09
CA GLY A 177 -9.03 23.78 -15.71
C GLY A 177 -9.95 22.57 -15.94
N THR A 178 -9.40 21.37 -15.74
CA THR A 178 -10.07 20.07 -15.91
C THR A 178 -10.43 19.49 -14.56
N VAL A 179 -11.43 18.59 -14.53
CA VAL A 179 -11.68 17.72 -13.39
C VAL A 179 -10.66 16.57 -13.41
N ASN A 180 -9.88 16.44 -12.35
CA ASN A 180 -8.75 15.53 -12.28
C ASN A 180 -9.05 14.30 -11.40
N PHE A 181 -9.13 13.13 -12.03
CA PHE A 181 -9.19 11.83 -11.35
C PHE A 181 -7.79 11.35 -11.05
N LEU A 182 -7.58 10.80 -9.88
CA LEU A 182 -6.30 10.23 -9.45
C LEU A 182 -6.43 8.77 -9.03
N THR A 183 -5.50 7.95 -9.48
CA THR A 183 -5.23 6.61 -8.94
C THR A 183 -3.73 6.50 -8.69
N VAL A 184 -3.33 6.10 -7.48
CA VAL A 184 -1.94 5.94 -7.09
C VAL A 184 -1.65 4.48 -6.73
N GLY A 185 -0.54 3.95 -7.22
CA GLY A 185 -0.06 2.61 -6.92
C GLY A 185 0.57 1.91 -8.11
N ARG A 186 1.14 0.73 -7.88
CA ARG A 186 1.75 -0.07 -8.94
C ARG A 186 0.73 -0.39 -10.04
N VAL A 187 1.08 -0.21 -11.29
CA VAL A 187 0.24 -0.65 -12.42
C VAL A 187 0.33 -2.17 -12.52
N ALA A 188 -0.66 -2.84 -11.92
CA ALA A 188 -0.70 -4.30 -11.76
C ALA A 188 -2.14 -4.83 -11.85
N PRO A 189 -2.35 -6.10 -12.29
CA PRO A 189 -3.68 -6.64 -12.57
C PRO A 189 -4.65 -6.66 -11.37
N ASN A 190 -4.14 -6.84 -10.14
CA ASN A 190 -4.99 -6.80 -8.94
C ASN A 190 -5.55 -5.40 -8.64
N LYS A 191 -4.96 -4.36 -9.21
CA LYS A 191 -5.44 -2.97 -9.10
C LYS A 191 -6.58 -2.66 -10.05
N ALA A 192 -6.84 -3.54 -11.04
CA ALA A 192 -7.92 -3.41 -12.03
C ALA A 192 -7.95 -2.04 -12.71
N ILE A 193 -6.80 -1.58 -13.17
CA ILE A 193 -6.65 -0.26 -13.82
C ILE A 193 -7.52 -0.18 -15.09
N GLU A 194 -7.78 -1.30 -15.76
CA GLU A 194 -8.73 -1.37 -16.88
C GLU A 194 -10.15 -0.93 -16.48
N ASP A 195 -10.59 -1.22 -15.25
CA ASP A 195 -11.89 -0.79 -14.74
C ASP A 195 -11.88 0.72 -14.42
N VAL A 196 -10.78 1.24 -13.86
CA VAL A 196 -10.59 2.69 -13.65
C VAL A 196 -10.69 3.44 -14.99
N ILE A 197 -10.00 2.96 -16.03
CA ILE A 197 -10.02 3.57 -17.37
C ILE A 197 -11.43 3.53 -17.96
N ARG A 198 -12.18 2.42 -17.82
CA ARG A 198 -13.55 2.29 -18.36
C ARG A 198 -14.57 3.16 -17.61
N ILE A 199 -14.46 3.28 -16.28
CA ILE A 199 -15.27 4.21 -15.49
C ILE A 199 -15.00 5.64 -15.95
N PHE A 200 -13.71 6.01 -16.04
CA PHE A 200 -13.30 7.33 -16.52
C PHE A 200 -13.76 7.60 -17.97
N TYR A 201 -13.69 6.59 -18.86
CA TYR A 201 -14.21 6.73 -20.23
C TYR A 201 -15.67 7.16 -20.26
N VAL A 202 -16.53 6.50 -19.46
CA VAL A 202 -17.93 6.87 -19.38
C VAL A 202 -18.09 8.29 -18.84
N TYR A 203 -17.39 8.64 -17.76
CA TYR A 203 -17.42 9.99 -17.19
C TYR A 203 -16.99 11.04 -18.22
N HIS A 204 -15.85 10.83 -18.87
CA HIS A 204 -15.28 11.76 -19.85
C HIS A 204 -16.16 11.95 -21.08
N ARG A 205 -16.80 10.87 -21.59
CA ARG A 205 -17.60 10.92 -22.79
C ARG A 205 -19.03 11.40 -22.57
N ALA A 206 -19.65 10.99 -21.47
CA ALA A 206 -21.07 11.21 -21.23
C ALA A 206 -21.37 12.35 -20.26
N ILE A 207 -20.45 12.67 -19.33
CA ILE A 207 -20.72 13.62 -18.24
C ILE A 207 -19.87 14.89 -18.39
N ASN A 208 -18.53 14.75 -18.40
CA ASN A 208 -17.66 15.92 -18.46
C ASN A 208 -16.42 15.67 -19.34
N PRO A 209 -16.41 16.16 -20.60
CA PRO A 209 -15.27 16.01 -21.51
C PRO A 209 -14.04 16.84 -21.09
N ARG A 210 -14.21 17.81 -20.16
CA ARG A 210 -13.10 18.55 -19.55
C ARG A 210 -12.63 17.83 -18.28
N SER A 211 -12.17 16.58 -18.43
CA SER A 211 -11.67 15.76 -17.35
C SER A 211 -10.38 15.06 -17.75
N ARG A 212 -9.57 14.70 -16.76
CA ARG A 212 -8.31 13.94 -16.91
C ARG A 212 -8.23 12.82 -15.88
N LEU A 213 -7.52 11.76 -16.23
CA LEU A 213 -7.18 10.66 -15.34
C LEU A 213 -5.66 10.52 -15.24
N TYR A 214 -5.14 10.59 -14.03
CA TYR A 214 -3.73 10.34 -13.71
C TYR A 214 -3.58 9.00 -13.02
N LEU A 215 -2.82 8.09 -13.66
CA LEU A 215 -2.48 6.75 -13.17
C LEU A 215 -1.02 6.78 -12.71
N VAL A 216 -0.81 7.20 -11.45
CA VAL A 216 0.52 7.48 -10.90
C VAL A 216 1.08 6.22 -10.23
N GLY A 217 2.21 5.73 -10.73
CA GLY A 217 2.92 4.60 -10.15
C GLY A 217 3.76 3.84 -11.16
N PRO A 218 4.66 2.97 -10.69
CA PRO A 218 5.54 2.21 -11.57
C PRO A 218 4.77 1.15 -12.37
N HIS A 219 5.18 0.94 -13.60
CA HIS A 219 4.72 -0.15 -14.47
C HIS A 219 5.29 -1.47 -13.95
N HIS A 220 4.56 -2.15 -13.09
CA HIS A 220 5.04 -3.35 -12.39
C HIS A 220 4.97 -4.61 -13.25
N VAL A 221 4.01 -4.67 -14.17
CA VAL A 221 3.80 -5.79 -15.10
C VAL A 221 3.77 -5.25 -16.53
N PRO A 222 4.88 -5.34 -17.29
CA PRO A 222 4.98 -4.70 -18.61
C PRO A 222 3.87 -5.11 -19.59
N ALA A 223 3.56 -6.40 -19.70
CA ALA A 223 2.51 -6.89 -20.59
C ALA A 223 1.13 -6.29 -20.26
N TYR A 224 0.81 -6.16 -18.96
CA TYR A 224 -0.43 -5.52 -18.54
C TYR A 224 -0.42 -4.00 -18.84
N SER A 225 0.69 -3.32 -18.64
CA SER A 225 0.83 -1.90 -18.97
C SER A 225 0.61 -1.64 -20.46
N THR A 226 1.23 -2.44 -21.33
CA THR A 226 1.02 -2.35 -22.80
C THR A 226 -0.45 -2.57 -23.16
N ALA A 227 -1.12 -3.52 -22.52
CA ALA A 227 -2.55 -3.75 -22.75
C ALA A 227 -3.42 -2.56 -22.32
N LEU A 228 -3.05 -1.87 -21.24
CA LEU A 228 -3.75 -0.66 -20.78
C LEU A 228 -3.53 0.53 -21.72
N GLU A 229 -2.31 0.71 -22.23
CA GLU A 229 -2.00 1.75 -23.23
C GLU A 229 -2.82 1.52 -24.53
N ALA A 230 -2.89 0.26 -24.98
CA ALA A 230 -3.75 -0.11 -26.11
C ALA A 230 -5.24 0.14 -25.81
N LEU A 231 -5.72 -0.14 -24.60
CA LEU A 231 -7.09 0.16 -24.19
C LEU A 231 -7.36 1.67 -24.24
N VAL A 232 -6.47 2.50 -23.74
CA VAL A 232 -6.58 3.98 -23.78
C VAL A 232 -6.66 4.46 -25.23
N ALA A 233 -5.78 3.96 -26.11
CA ALA A 233 -5.79 4.32 -27.52
C ALA A 233 -7.10 3.90 -28.22
N ASN A 234 -7.56 2.66 -28.01
CA ASN A 234 -8.80 2.14 -28.60
C ASN A 234 -10.06 2.88 -28.12
N LEU A 235 -10.05 3.42 -26.91
CA LEU A 235 -11.14 4.25 -26.38
C LEU A 235 -11.04 5.74 -26.80
N GLY A 236 -9.97 6.11 -27.52
CA GLY A 236 -9.71 7.49 -27.92
C GLY A 236 -9.48 8.43 -26.74
N LEU A 237 -8.80 7.96 -25.71
CA LEU A 237 -8.49 8.68 -24.47
C LEU A 237 -7.05 9.18 -24.37
N GLY A 238 -6.27 9.15 -25.45
CA GLY A 238 -4.84 9.46 -25.44
C GLY A 238 -4.48 10.84 -24.87
N ASP A 239 -5.38 11.81 -25.01
CA ASP A 239 -5.20 13.15 -24.45
C ASP A 239 -5.74 13.33 -23.03
N ALA A 240 -6.61 12.42 -22.56
CA ALA A 240 -7.28 12.52 -21.27
C ALA A 240 -6.71 11.60 -20.19
N VAL A 241 -6.03 10.50 -20.55
CA VAL A 241 -5.41 9.56 -19.61
C VAL A 241 -3.89 9.72 -19.65
N ARG A 242 -3.28 9.84 -18.48
CA ARG A 242 -1.83 9.99 -18.32
C ARG A 242 -1.26 8.91 -17.41
N PHE A 243 -0.12 8.34 -17.81
CA PHE A 243 0.71 7.43 -17.02
C PHE A 243 2.04 8.14 -16.71
N PRO A 244 2.11 8.98 -15.67
CA PRO A 244 3.33 9.72 -15.37
C PRO A 244 4.47 8.84 -14.83
N GLY A 245 4.19 7.56 -14.60
CA GLY A 245 5.14 6.66 -13.97
C GLY A 245 5.22 6.88 -12.46
N ARG A 246 6.37 6.54 -11.88
CA ARG A 246 6.61 6.66 -10.45
C ARG A 246 6.79 8.12 -10.05
N ALA A 247 6.01 8.58 -9.08
CA ALA A 247 6.17 9.88 -8.44
C ALA A 247 6.44 9.69 -6.94
N LEU A 248 7.32 10.52 -6.38
CA LEU A 248 7.70 10.53 -4.96
C LEU A 248 7.73 11.96 -4.42
N GLY A 249 7.67 12.11 -3.10
CA GLY A 249 7.86 13.39 -2.43
C GLY A 249 6.97 14.51 -3.00
N GLY A 250 7.59 15.64 -3.34
CA GLY A 250 6.90 16.83 -3.83
C GLY A 250 6.10 16.61 -5.13
N THR A 251 6.58 15.75 -6.01
CA THR A 251 5.89 15.39 -7.26
C THR A 251 4.61 14.58 -6.98
N LEU A 252 4.65 13.59 -6.08
CA LEU A 252 3.46 12.85 -5.67
C LEU A 252 2.47 13.76 -4.94
N LYS A 253 2.96 14.65 -4.06
CA LYS A 253 2.17 15.67 -3.39
C LYS A 253 1.42 16.57 -4.37
N ALA A 254 2.05 16.99 -5.47
CA ALA A 254 1.41 17.81 -6.51
C ALA A 254 0.23 17.09 -7.18
N TYR A 255 0.35 15.78 -7.46
CA TYR A 255 -0.78 15.00 -8.00
C TYR A 255 -1.95 14.92 -7.04
N TYR A 256 -1.69 14.67 -5.74
CA TYR A 256 -2.76 14.65 -4.72
C TYR A 256 -3.42 16.02 -4.59
N GLN A 257 -2.65 17.12 -4.59
CA GLN A 257 -3.20 18.48 -4.45
C GLN A 257 -3.95 18.97 -5.70
N ALA A 258 -3.59 18.46 -6.89
CA ALA A 258 -4.26 18.83 -8.14
C ALA A 258 -5.51 17.97 -8.43
N ALA A 259 -5.70 16.87 -7.72
CA ALA A 259 -6.81 15.96 -7.94
C ALA A 259 -8.11 16.44 -7.30
N ASP A 260 -9.24 16.08 -7.90
CA ASP A 260 -10.59 16.36 -7.40
C ASP A 260 -11.27 15.12 -6.83
N LEU A 261 -10.87 13.93 -7.31
CA LEU A 261 -11.41 12.64 -6.88
C LEU A 261 -10.33 11.56 -6.91
N TYR A 262 -10.27 10.74 -5.85
CA TYR A 262 -9.49 9.50 -5.86
C TYR A 262 -10.37 8.32 -6.27
N LEU A 263 -9.98 7.60 -7.33
CA LEU A 263 -10.71 6.43 -7.83
C LEU A 263 -9.87 5.16 -7.64
N CYS A 264 -10.41 4.18 -6.89
CA CYS A 264 -9.77 2.90 -6.63
C CYS A 264 -10.66 1.73 -7.06
N ALA A 265 -10.29 1.03 -8.13
CA ALA A 265 -11.01 -0.17 -8.58
C ALA A 265 -10.33 -1.49 -8.17
N SER A 266 -9.37 -1.44 -7.25
CA SER A 266 -8.59 -2.60 -6.79
C SER A 266 -9.50 -3.78 -6.42
N ARG A 267 -9.15 -4.97 -6.90
CA ARG A 267 -9.83 -6.23 -6.58
C ARG A 267 -9.19 -6.94 -5.38
N HIS A 268 -7.97 -6.55 -5.04
CA HIS A 268 -7.24 -7.14 -3.92
C HIS A 268 -6.22 -6.14 -3.34
N GLU A 269 -6.30 -5.91 -2.03
CA GLU A 269 -5.43 -5.03 -1.24
C GLU A 269 -5.23 -5.61 0.16
N GLY A 270 -4.00 -5.45 0.69
CA GLY A 270 -3.72 -5.78 2.09
C GLY A 270 -4.06 -4.64 3.06
N PHE A 271 -3.94 -3.38 2.59
CA PHE A 271 -4.28 -2.17 3.34
C PHE A 271 -4.74 -1.05 2.40
N CYS A 272 -4.00 -0.77 1.33
CA CYS A 272 -4.22 0.33 0.39
C CYS A 272 -3.85 1.71 0.96
N ALA A 273 -2.58 1.94 1.27
CA ALA A 273 -2.06 3.21 1.78
C ALA A 273 -2.53 4.46 1.01
N PRO A 274 -2.68 4.46 -0.34
CA PRO A 274 -3.20 5.61 -1.07
C PRO A 274 -4.59 6.09 -0.66
N LEU A 275 -5.42 5.27 -0.01
CA LEU A 275 -6.69 5.73 0.57
C LEU A 275 -6.43 6.67 1.75
N VAL A 276 -5.49 6.33 2.62
CA VAL A 276 -5.10 7.17 3.78
C VAL A 276 -4.45 8.46 3.30
N GLU A 277 -3.58 8.37 2.29
CA GLU A 277 -2.98 9.54 1.64
C GLU A 277 -4.06 10.46 1.03
N SER A 278 -5.06 9.89 0.34
CA SER A 278 -6.19 10.66 -0.22
C SER A 278 -7.02 11.36 0.86
N MET A 279 -7.26 10.69 2.00
CA MET A 279 -7.93 11.31 3.15
C MET A 279 -7.13 12.50 3.69
N TYR A 280 -5.80 12.36 3.80
CA TYR A 280 -4.92 13.44 4.26
C TYR A 280 -5.02 14.69 3.37
N PHE A 281 -5.10 14.51 2.04
CA PHE A 281 -5.27 15.60 1.09
C PHE A 281 -6.74 16.07 0.95
N GLY A 282 -7.68 15.49 1.66
CA GLY A 282 -9.10 15.85 1.59
C GLY A 282 -9.75 15.53 0.25
N LEU A 283 -9.25 14.50 -0.45
CA LEU A 283 -9.85 14.03 -1.70
C LEU A 283 -11.05 13.12 -1.41
N PRO A 284 -12.23 13.36 -1.97
CA PRO A 284 -13.30 12.38 -1.90
C PRO A 284 -12.87 11.09 -2.57
N ILE A 285 -13.19 9.96 -1.93
CA ILE A 285 -12.74 8.63 -2.35
C ILE A 285 -13.94 7.84 -2.87
N LEU A 286 -13.80 7.32 -4.09
CA LEU A 286 -14.70 6.33 -4.68
C LEU A 286 -13.91 5.03 -4.89
N ALA A 287 -14.26 3.96 -4.16
CA ALA A 287 -13.47 2.75 -4.14
C ALA A 287 -14.30 1.48 -4.31
N ARG A 288 -13.68 0.42 -4.87
CA ARG A 288 -14.29 -0.91 -4.90
C ARG A 288 -14.27 -1.54 -3.52
N ARG A 289 -15.40 -2.12 -3.12
CA ARG A 289 -15.50 -2.97 -1.91
C ARG A 289 -14.80 -4.31 -2.16
N ALA A 290 -13.51 -4.39 -1.81
CA ALA A 290 -12.71 -5.59 -2.00
C ALA A 290 -11.59 -5.69 -0.95
N ALA A 291 -11.37 -6.90 -0.45
CA ALA A 291 -10.30 -7.21 0.52
C ALA A 291 -10.27 -6.20 1.69
N ALA A 292 -9.13 -5.61 2.02
CA ALA A 292 -8.99 -4.66 3.13
C ALA A 292 -9.54 -3.23 2.83
N VAL A 293 -9.95 -2.90 1.61
CA VAL A 293 -10.43 -1.54 1.25
C VAL A 293 -11.54 -1.02 2.18
N PRO A 294 -12.62 -1.79 2.50
CA PRO A 294 -13.66 -1.31 3.41
C PRO A 294 -13.14 -1.03 4.83
N GLU A 295 -12.22 -1.86 5.32
CA GLU A 295 -11.60 -1.70 6.64
C GLU A 295 -10.73 -0.45 6.71
N THR A 296 -9.86 -0.25 5.71
CA THR A 296 -9.01 0.93 5.65
C THR A 296 -9.83 2.21 5.59
N LEU A 297 -10.89 2.22 4.78
CA LEU A 297 -11.81 3.37 4.71
C LEU A 297 -12.60 3.61 6.01
N GLY A 298 -13.00 2.55 6.75
CA GLY A 298 -13.78 2.74 7.97
C GLY A 298 -15.09 3.53 7.77
N GLY A 299 -15.67 3.49 6.56
CA GLY A 299 -16.85 4.28 6.20
C GLY A 299 -16.55 5.70 5.68
N ALA A 300 -15.28 6.09 5.55
CA ALA A 300 -14.85 7.43 5.12
C ALA A 300 -14.68 7.56 3.59
N GLY A 301 -15.53 6.88 2.82
CA GLY A 301 -15.53 6.94 1.35
C GLY A 301 -16.78 6.28 0.79
N VAL A 302 -17.00 6.44 -0.49
CA VAL A 302 -18.11 5.79 -1.21
C VAL A 302 -17.60 4.47 -1.80
N LEU A 303 -18.31 3.38 -1.52
CA LEU A 303 -17.95 2.04 -1.95
C LEU A 303 -18.91 1.50 -3.01
N PHE A 304 -18.37 1.00 -4.14
CA PHE A 304 -19.11 0.23 -5.12
C PHE A 304 -18.70 -1.26 -5.11
N THR A 305 -19.61 -2.16 -5.41
CA THR A 305 -19.35 -3.61 -5.37
C THR A 305 -19.07 -4.18 -6.76
N ARG A 306 -19.94 -3.89 -7.73
CA ARG A 306 -19.76 -4.31 -9.12
C ARG A 306 -19.70 -3.06 -10.00
N PRO A 307 -18.74 -2.94 -10.91
CA PRO A 307 -18.69 -1.79 -11.78
C PRO A 307 -19.75 -1.96 -12.90
N SER A 308 -20.97 -1.45 -12.66
CA SER A 308 -21.66 -0.78 -13.76
C SER A 308 -20.85 0.50 -13.99
N TYR A 309 -20.08 0.58 -15.05
CA TYR A 309 -19.19 1.73 -15.29
C TYR A 309 -19.97 3.04 -15.34
N ALA A 310 -21.21 3.01 -15.86
CA ALA A 310 -22.11 4.16 -15.87
C ALA A 310 -22.53 4.59 -14.46
N GLU A 311 -22.98 3.66 -13.63
CA GLU A 311 -23.37 3.97 -12.25
C GLU A 311 -22.19 4.54 -11.43
N VAL A 312 -21.00 3.97 -11.59
CA VAL A 312 -19.79 4.43 -10.87
C VAL A 312 -19.36 5.81 -11.39
N ALA A 313 -19.51 6.09 -12.69
CA ALA A 313 -19.27 7.42 -13.26
C ALA A 313 -20.25 8.47 -12.71
N GLU A 314 -21.54 8.12 -12.53
CA GLU A 314 -22.53 8.98 -11.88
C GLU A 314 -22.22 9.20 -10.39
N MET A 315 -21.81 8.15 -9.66
CA MET A 315 -21.33 8.30 -8.27
C MET A 315 -20.16 9.27 -8.18
N ALA A 316 -19.21 9.19 -9.11
CA ALA A 316 -18.11 10.14 -9.19
C ALA A 316 -18.61 11.56 -9.46
N HIS A 317 -19.57 11.73 -10.36
CA HIS A 317 -20.18 13.04 -10.67
C HIS A 317 -20.85 13.65 -9.43
N LEU A 318 -21.63 12.86 -8.70
CA LEU A 318 -22.26 13.31 -7.45
C LEU A 318 -21.22 13.76 -6.41
N LEU A 319 -20.14 12.97 -6.20
CA LEU A 319 -19.06 13.35 -5.28
C LEU A 319 -18.34 14.64 -5.68
N LEU A 320 -18.35 14.99 -6.96
CA LEU A 320 -17.69 16.17 -7.50
C LEU A 320 -18.61 17.41 -7.49
N THR A 321 -19.94 17.22 -7.60
CA THR A 321 -20.90 18.31 -7.81
C THR A 321 -21.82 18.58 -6.63
N ASP A 322 -22.15 17.57 -5.82
CA ASP A 322 -22.92 17.74 -4.59
C ASP A 322 -21.99 18.18 -3.44
N GLN A 323 -21.99 19.48 -3.16
CA GLN A 323 -21.15 20.07 -2.13
C GLN A 323 -21.46 19.54 -0.72
N ALA A 324 -22.72 19.22 -0.42
CA ALA A 324 -23.13 18.71 0.88
C ALA A 324 -22.57 17.28 1.09
N LEU A 325 -22.75 16.41 0.09
CA LEU A 325 -22.19 15.06 0.08
C LEU A 325 -20.65 15.07 0.19
N ARG A 326 -19.98 15.89 -0.62
CA ARG A 326 -18.52 16.04 -0.60
C ARG A 326 -18.04 16.46 0.78
N THR A 327 -18.65 17.48 1.39
CA THR A 327 -18.30 17.97 2.73
C THR A 327 -18.46 16.89 3.78
N GLN A 328 -19.55 16.12 3.73
CA GLN A 328 -19.81 15.02 4.65
C GLN A 328 -18.76 13.89 4.51
N VAL A 329 -18.42 13.51 3.29
CA VAL A 329 -17.40 12.47 3.04
C VAL A 329 -16.03 12.93 3.57
N ILE A 330 -15.61 14.16 3.30
CA ILE A 330 -14.34 14.71 3.77
C ILE A 330 -14.31 14.83 5.30
N ALA A 331 -15.43 15.20 5.95
CA ALA A 331 -15.50 15.22 7.41
C ALA A 331 -15.24 13.83 8.01
N ARG A 332 -15.88 12.78 7.48
CA ARG A 332 -15.63 11.39 7.91
C ARG A 332 -14.19 10.92 7.64
N GLN A 333 -13.58 11.39 6.54
CA GLN A 333 -12.19 11.10 6.25
C GLN A 333 -11.25 11.67 7.32
N ARG A 334 -11.50 12.87 7.81
CA ARG A 334 -10.74 13.50 8.90
C ARG A 334 -10.88 12.70 10.20
N GLU A 335 -12.10 12.30 10.56
CA GLU A 335 -12.34 11.42 11.72
C GLU A 335 -11.57 10.11 11.58
N ARG A 336 -11.59 9.48 10.38
CA ARG A 336 -10.86 8.24 10.13
C ARG A 336 -9.34 8.41 10.23
N LEU A 337 -8.79 9.53 9.82
CA LEU A 337 -7.36 9.83 9.98
C LEU A 337 -6.91 9.88 11.44
N GLU A 338 -7.77 10.34 12.35
CA GLU A 338 -7.48 10.30 13.79
C GLU A 338 -7.31 8.86 14.29
N ASP A 339 -8.17 7.91 13.84
CA ASP A 339 -8.03 6.48 14.17
C ASP A 339 -6.70 5.90 13.68
N LEU A 340 -6.21 6.39 12.54
CA LEU A 340 -4.97 5.98 11.88
C LEU A 340 -3.79 6.92 12.18
N ALA A 341 -3.91 7.77 13.20
CA ALA A 341 -2.85 8.67 13.59
C ALA A 341 -1.56 7.89 13.96
N PRO A 342 -0.38 8.39 13.59
CA PRO A 342 0.89 7.72 13.86
C PRO A 342 1.07 7.32 15.33
N LEU A 343 0.59 8.14 16.27
CA LEU A 343 0.64 7.86 17.71
C LEU A 343 -0.14 6.60 18.10
N HIS A 344 -1.33 6.38 17.52
CA HIS A 344 -2.15 5.18 17.78
C HIS A 344 -1.48 3.92 17.22
N ILE A 345 -0.89 4.01 16.03
CA ILE A 345 -0.17 2.89 15.41
C ILE A 345 1.11 2.58 16.21
N GLU A 346 1.81 3.61 16.70
CA GLU A 346 2.98 3.48 17.54
C GLU A 346 2.65 2.80 18.87
N ALA A 347 1.57 3.18 19.53
CA ALA A 347 1.09 2.53 20.75
C ALA A 347 0.76 1.03 20.51
N ARG A 348 0.19 0.69 19.34
CA ARG A 348 -0.03 -0.71 18.94
C ARG A 348 1.29 -1.46 18.74
N LEU A 349 2.28 -0.85 18.10
CA LEU A 349 3.61 -1.44 17.95
C LEU A 349 4.26 -1.71 19.31
N GLN A 350 4.16 -0.77 20.25
CA GLN A 350 4.65 -0.96 21.62
C GLN A 350 3.94 -2.13 22.31
N HIS A 351 2.62 -2.22 22.19
CA HIS A 351 1.86 -3.36 22.74
C HIS A 351 2.30 -4.70 22.12
N ILE A 352 2.50 -4.77 20.81
CA ILE A 352 3.00 -5.95 20.10
C ILE A 352 4.39 -6.36 20.63
N LEU A 353 5.30 -5.41 20.82
CA LEU A 353 6.63 -5.66 21.34
C LEU A 353 6.62 -6.06 22.83
N ALA A 354 5.70 -5.52 23.62
CA ALA A 354 5.48 -5.94 25.01
C ALA A 354 4.98 -7.40 25.09
N ARG A 355 4.09 -7.82 24.22
CA ARG A 355 3.64 -9.23 24.12
C ARG A 355 4.79 -10.18 23.77
N LEU A 356 5.82 -9.71 23.10
CA LEU A 356 7.05 -10.46 22.81
C LEU A 356 8.08 -10.37 23.95
N GLY A 357 7.80 -9.61 25.04
CA GLY A 357 8.74 -9.38 26.13
C GLY A 357 9.95 -8.55 25.70
N VAL A 358 9.80 -7.71 24.68
CA VAL A 358 10.85 -6.81 24.15
C VAL A 358 10.80 -5.44 24.80
N LEU A 359 9.60 -4.98 25.13
CA LEU A 359 9.34 -3.78 25.91
C LEU A 359 8.64 -4.15 27.22
N PRO A 360 8.74 -3.32 28.29
CA PRO A 360 7.89 -3.48 29.45
C PRO A 360 6.41 -3.32 29.06
N ALA A 361 5.54 -4.10 29.74
CA ALA A 361 4.09 -4.11 29.49
C ALA A 361 3.44 -2.79 29.89
#